data_8298f474de5749cfdf41b528fa8a83c6
#
_entry.id   8298f474de5749cfdf41b528fa8a83c6
#
_cell.length_a   1.000
_cell.length_b   1.000
_cell.length_c   1.000
_cell.angle_alpha   90.00
_cell.angle_beta   90.00
_cell.angle_gamma   90.00
#
_symmetry.space_group_name_H-M   'P 1'
#
loop_
_entity.id
_entity.type
_entity.pdbx_description
1 polymer ?
#
loop_
_entity_poly.entity_id
_entity_poly.type
_entity_poly.pdbx_seq_one_letter_code
_entity_poly.pdbx_strand_id
1 'polypeptide(L)'
;KVDLDGHVFDSKAEANYYECLKIRHVKGEVEGFALQPIFKLQPAFKKQDKSFQAITYIADFLVYLPNGEVEVIDIKGFITETFNVKRKLFEYKYPHLQLILLKHVKKYGGFITLDEYNKLRRAEKKAKNQEKRG
;
A
#
# COMPACT_ATOMS: atom_id res chain seq x y z
N LYS A 1 -10.32 3.58 14.10
CA LYS A 1 -9.13 4.44 13.95
C LYS A 1 -8.20 4.31 15.14
N VAL A 2 -6.92 4.42 14.91
CA VAL A 2 -5.89 4.28 15.94
C VAL A 2 -5.09 5.57 16.03
N ASP A 3 -4.98 6.13 17.23
CA ASP A 3 -4.20 7.32 17.49
C ASP A 3 -2.84 6.91 18.07
N LEU A 4 -1.77 7.31 17.42
CA LEU A 4 -0.40 6.93 17.81
C LEU A 4 0.56 8.06 17.44
N ASP A 5 1.34 8.54 18.41
CA ASP A 5 2.30 9.65 18.22
C ASP A 5 1.68 10.92 17.62
N GLY A 6 0.40 11.18 17.95
CA GLY A 6 -0.32 12.33 17.40
C GLY A 6 -0.84 12.13 15.98
N HIS A 7 -0.65 10.96 15.39
CA HIS A 7 -1.17 10.60 14.07
C HIS A 7 -2.37 9.67 14.22
N VAL A 8 -3.36 9.85 13.35
CA VAL A 8 -4.56 8.99 13.33
C VAL A 8 -4.46 8.06 12.13
N PHE A 9 -4.47 6.76 12.41
CA PHE A 9 -4.41 5.72 11.37
C PHE A 9 -5.79 5.09 11.20
N ASP A 10 -6.15 4.77 9.97
CA ASP A 10 -7.46 4.19 9.66
C ASP A 10 -7.60 2.74 10.12
N SER A 11 -6.49 2.05 10.36
CA SER A 11 -6.50 0.66 10.81
C SER A 11 -5.34 0.35 11.74
N LYS A 12 -5.48 -0.76 12.49
CA LYS A 12 -4.39 -1.27 13.33
C LYS A 12 -3.21 -1.72 12.49
N ALA A 13 -3.46 -2.27 11.29
CA ALA A 13 -2.38 -2.70 10.40
C ALA A 13 -1.52 -1.53 9.97
N GLU A 14 -2.13 -0.38 9.64
CA GLU A 14 -1.38 0.83 9.29
C GLU A 14 -0.54 1.32 10.47
N ALA A 15 -1.12 1.37 11.67
CA ALA A 15 -0.39 1.77 12.88
C ALA A 15 0.77 0.82 13.17
N ASN A 16 0.58 -0.48 12.99
CA ASN A 16 1.63 -1.48 13.16
C ASN A 16 2.77 -1.28 12.17
N TYR A 17 2.45 -0.96 10.91
CA TYR A 17 3.47 -0.71 9.90
C TYR A 17 4.27 0.56 10.22
N TYR A 18 3.60 1.59 10.72
CA TYR A 18 4.26 2.80 11.19
C TYR A 18 5.31 2.47 12.27
N GLU A 19 4.95 1.62 13.24
CA GLU A 19 5.90 1.18 14.27
C GLU A 19 7.09 0.42 13.67
N CYS A 20 6.83 -0.44 12.68
CA CYS A 20 7.90 -1.14 11.97
C CYS A 20 8.85 -0.15 11.26
N LEU A 21 8.31 0.88 10.63
CA LEU A 21 9.11 1.90 9.95
C LEU A 21 9.98 2.67 10.93
N LYS A 22 9.47 3.01 12.12
CA LYS A 22 10.27 3.68 13.14
C LYS A 22 11.46 2.82 13.57
N ILE A 23 11.23 1.53 13.78
CA ILE A 23 12.29 0.59 14.16
C ILE A 23 13.31 0.47 13.04
N ARG A 24 12.89 0.31 11.81
CA ARG A 24 13.77 0.22 10.63
C ARG A 24 14.58 1.49 10.44
N HIS A 25 13.98 2.64 10.72
CA HIS A 25 14.66 3.93 10.63
C HIS A 25 15.81 4.03 11.67
N VAL A 26 15.54 3.62 12.91
CA VAL A 26 16.57 3.59 13.96
C VAL A 26 17.72 2.65 13.60
N LYS A 27 17.42 1.53 12.96
CA LYS A 27 18.43 0.56 12.52
C LYS A 27 19.18 0.97 11.25
N GLY A 28 18.80 2.08 10.62
CA GLY A 28 19.41 2.53 9.37
C GLY A 28 18.95 1.79 8.12
N GLU A 29 17.94 0.93 8.22
CA GLU A 29 17.38 0.20 7.07
C GLU A 29 16.51 1.09 6.18
N VAL A 30 15.99 2.18 6.74
CA VAL A 30 15.18 3.19 6.05
C VAL A 30 15.80 4.55 6.38
N GLU A 31 16.03 5.36 5.34
CA GLU A 31 16.61 6.69 5.50
C GLU A 31 15.61 7.67 6.10
N GLY A 32 14.34 7.51 5.76
CA GLY A 32 13.25 8.31 6.26
C GLY A 32 11.95 7.85 5.67
N PHE A 33 10.84 8.41 6.16
CA PHE A 33 9.53 8.12 5.61
C PHE A 33 8.57 9.26 5.87
N ALA A 34 7.51 9.34 5.04
CA ALA A 34 6.45 10.31 5.19
C ALA A 34 5.11 9.58 5.24
N LEU A 35 4.13 10.20 5.91
CA LEU A 35 2.80 9.64 6.06
C LEU A 35 1.87 10.24 5.01
N GLN A 36 1.00 9.40 4.47
CA GLN A 36 -0.11 9.76 3.59
C GLN A 36 0.32 10.67 2.42
N PRO A 37 1.28 10.21 1.60
CA PRO A 37 1.66 10.97 0.41
C PRO A 37 0.48 11.08 -0.55
N ILE A 38 0.31 12.27 -1.15
CA ILE A 38 -0.78 12.57 -2.07
C ILE A 38 -0.22 12.65 -3.49
N PHE A 39 -0.78 11.85 -4.38
CA PHE A 39 -0.38 11.84 -5.79
C PHE A 39 -1.53 12.32 -6.66
N LYS A 40 -1.29 13.34 -7.46
CA LYS A 40 -2.27 13.84 -8.41
C LYS A 40 -2.28 12.94 -9.65
N LEU A 41 -3.42 12.33 -9.92
CA LEU A 41 -3.59 11.44 -11.06
C LEU A 41 -4.13 12.18 -12.27
N GLN A 42 -5.02 13.13 -12.04
CA GLN A 42 -5.61 13.97 -13.08
C GLN A 42 -5.90 15.35 -12.51
N PRO A 43 -5.52 16.43 -13.21
CA PRO A 43 -5.82 17.78 -12.71
C PRO A 43 -7.31 18.10 -12.78
N ALA A 44 -7.75 19.06 -11.97
CA ALA A 44 -9.08 19.60 -12.06
C ALA A 44 -9.28 20.29 -13.42
N PHE A 45 -10.50 20.29 -13.94
CA PHE A 45 -10.79 20.91 -15.22
C PHE A 45 -12.25 21.36 -15.28
N LYS A 46 -12.54 22.20 -16.26
CA LYS A 46 -13.91 22.64 -16.58
C LYS A 46 -14.27 22.23 -17.99
N LYS A 47 -15.50 21.84 -18.17
CA LYS A 47 -16.06 21.54 -19.47
C LYS A 47 -17.53 21.94 -19.48
N GLN A 48 -17.93 22.80 -20.45
CA GLN A 48 -19.33 23.28 -20.59
C GLN A 48 -19.86 23.84 -19.27
N ASP A 49 -19.08 24.72 -18.64
CA ASP A 49 -19.37 25.39 -17.36
C ASP A 49 -19.49 24.45 -16.16
N LYS A 50 -19.17 23.18 -16.31
CA LYS A 50 -19.09 22.23 -15.19
C LYS A 50 -17.67 22.10 -14.72
N SER A 51 -17.50 22.18 -13.39
CA SER A 51 -16.19 21.98 -12.75
C SER A 51 -16.05 20.53 -12.34
N PHE A 52 -14.91 19.94 -12.71
CA PHE A 52 -14.54 18.58 -12.32
C PHE A 52 -13.31 18.65 -11.44
N GLN A 53 -13.38 18.02 -10.28
CA GLN A 53 -12.28 18.03 -9.31
C GLN A 53 -11.14 17.13 -9.77
N ALA A 54 -9.94 17.41 -9.27
CA ALA A 54 -8.80 16.55 -9.51
C ALA A 54 -9.03 15.15 -8.95
N ILE A 55 -8.44 14.15 -9.60
CA ILE A 55 -8.40 12.79 -9.06
C ILE A 55 -7.04 12.63 -8.40
N THR A 56 -7.04 12.26 -7.12
CA THR A 56 -5.82 12.02 -6.36
C THR A 56 -5.80 10.61 -5.79
N TYR A 57 -4.59 10.11 -5.56
CA TYR A 57 -4.37 8.87 -4.83
C TYR A 57 -3.57 9.19 -3.58
N ILE A 58 -4.07 8.76 -2.43
CA ILE A 58 -3.40 8.93 -1.15
C ILE A 58 -2.96 7.55 -0.69
N ALA A 59 -1.65 7.31 -0.67
CA ALA A 59 -1.10 6.08 -0.14
C ALA A 59 -0.88 6.22 1.37
N ASP A 60 -0.50 5.14 2.03
CA ASP A 60 -0.28 5.18 3.48
C ASP A 60 1.09 5.72 3.84
N PHE A 61 2.14 5.31 3.12
CA PHE A 61 3.52 5.69 3.45
C PHE A 61 4.35 5.92 2.20
N LEU A 62 5.29 6.87 2.31
CA LEU A 62 6.36 7.07 1.36
C LEU A 62 7.66 6.74 2.09
N VAL A 63 8.45 5.82 1.56
CA VAL A 63 9.64 5.31 2.24
C VAL A 63 10.87 5.58 1.40
N TYR A 64 11.87 6.22 2.01
CA TYR A 64 13.14 6.53 1.39
C TYR A 64 14.18 5.51 1.82
N LEU A 65 14.73 4.76 0.88
CA LEU A 65 15.74 3.74 1.16
C LEU A 65 17.15 4.32 1.06
N PRO A 66 18.13 3.73 1.78
CA PRO A 66 19.51 4.24 1.76
C PRO A 66 20.16 4.24 0.36
N ASN A 67 19.70 3.38 -0.54
CA ASN A 67 20.23 3.32 -1.92
C ASN A 67 19.65 4.38 -2.84
N GLY A 68 18.79 5.28 -2.32
CA GLY A 68 18.14 6.33 -3.10
C GLY A 68 16.82 5.93 -3.72
N GLU A 69 16.42 4.67 -3.62
CA GLU A 69 15.12 4.24 -4.09
C GLU A 69 14.00 4.72 -3.17
N VAL A 70 12.82 4.91 -3.74
CA VAL A 70 11.63 5.36 -3.03
C VAL A 70 10.53 4.34 -3.23
N GLU A 71 9.92 3.92 -2.12
CA GLU A 71 8.80 3.00 -2.14
C GLU A 71 7.53 3.71 -1.69
N VAL A 72 6.43 3.46 -2.41
CA VAL A 72 5.10 3.92 -2.02
C VAL A 72 4.38 2.70 -1.44
N ILE A 73 4.00 2.78 -0.17
CA ILE A 73 3.44 1.64 0.56
C ILE A 73 1.97 1.89 0.84
N ASP A 74 1.15 0.90 0.54
CA ASP A 74 -0.27 0.94 0.87
C ASP A 74 -0.66 -0.38 1.55
N ILE A 75 -1.26 -0.26 2.73
CA ILE A 75 -1.70 -1.42 3.51
C ILE A 75 -3.14 -1.71 3.14
N LYS A 76 -3.40 -2.89 2.58
CA LYS A 76 -4.72 -3.25 2.05
C LYS A 76 -5.30 -4.47 2.74
N GLY A 77 -6.55 -4.37 3.21
CA GLY A 77 -7.33 -5.52 3.63
C GLY A 77 -7.94 -6.22 2.43
N PHE A 78 -8.45 -5.43 1.48
CA PHE A 78 -9.04 -5.91 0.23
C PHE A 78 -8.92 -4.82 -0.84
N ILE A 79 -9.10 -5.21 -2.09
CA ILE A 79 -8.97 -4.30 -3.24
C ILE A 79 -10.35 -3.93 -3.76
N THR A 80 -10.62 -2.63 -3.85
CA THR A 80 -11.86 -2.10 -4.45
C THR A 80 -11.62 -1.81 -5.93
N GLU A 81 -12.72 -1.69 -6.69
CA GLU A 81 -12.64 -1.28 -8.10
C GLU A 81 -12.11 0.14 -8.25
N THR A 82 -12.51 1.04 -7.35
CA THR A 82 -12.01 2.41 -7.34
C THR A 82 -10.49 2.44 -7.16
N PHE A 83 -9.98 1.63 -6.23
CA PHE A 83 -8.54 1.53 -6.04
C PHE A 83 -7.85 0.97 -7.28
N ASN A 84 -8.42 -0.04 -7.93
CA ASN A 84 -7.83 -0.60 -9.15
C ASN A 84 -7.66 0.44 -10.25
N VAL A 85 -8.66 1.30 -10.44
CA VAL A 85 -8.58 2.40 -11.42
C VAL A 85 -7.49 3.38 -11.03
N LYS A 86 -7.45 3.81 -9.76
CA LYS A 86 -6.42 4.73 -9.28
C LYS A 86 -5.02 4.13 -9.40
N ARG A 87 -4.88 2.84 -9.12
CA ARG A 87 -3.60 2.14 -9.26
C ARG A 87 -3.09 2.19 -10.69
N LYS A 88 -3.96 1.92 -11.66
CA LYS A 88 -3.57 1.97 -13.07
C LYS A 88 -3.13 3.37 -13.47
N LEU A 89 -3.87 4.39 -13.03
CA LEU A 89 -3.52 5.79 -13.31
C LEU A 89 -2.19 6.15 -12.65
N PHE A 90 -1.97 5.71 -11.43
CA PHE A 90 -0.73 5.92 -10.70
C PHE A 90 0.46 5.27 -11.42
N GLU A 91 0.34 4.00 -11.77
CA GLU A 91 1.41 3.27 -12.46
C GLU A 91 1.80 3.93 -13.78
N TYR A 92 0.81 4.43 -14.52
CA TYR A 92 1.03 5.12 -15.78
C TYR A 92 1.74 6.46 -15.58
N LYS A 93 1.26 7.25 -14.61
CA LYS A 93 1.76 8.61 -14.39
C LYS A 93 3.09 8.67 -13.67
N TYR A 94 3.37 7.72 -12.78
CA TYR A 94 4.57 7.70 -11.95
C TYR A 94 5.38 6.41 -12.17
N PRO A 95 5.91 6.22 -13.39
CA PRO A 95 6.58 4.96 -13.73
C PRO A 95 7.87 4.72 -12.94
N HIS A 96 8.44 5.76 -12.32
CA HIS A 96 9.67 5.65 -11.53
C HIS A 96 9.42 5.31 -10.07
N LEU A 97 8.17 5.35 -9.62
CA LEU A 97 7.83 5.03 -8.25
C LEU A 97 7.30 3.60 -8.15
N GLN A 98 7.83 2.86 -7.19
CA GLN A 98 7.38 1.50 -6.96
C GLN A 98 6.23 1.52 -5.96
N LEU A 99 5.06 1.05 -6.37
CA LEU A 99 3.90 0.90 -5.48
C LEU A 99 3.87 -0.52 -4.94
N ILE A 100 3.94 -0.62 -3.62
CA ILE A 100 3.95 -1.90 -2.92
C ILE A 100 2.68 -2.00 -2.09
N LEU A 101 1.87 -3.01 -2.37
CA LEU A 101 0.65 -3.29 -1.64
C LEU A 101 0.95 -4.38 -0.63
N LEU A 102 0.71 -4.10 0.66
CA LEU A 102 0.99 -5.02 1.75
C LEU A 102 -0.29 -5.41 2.45
N LYS A 103 -0.30 -6.63 2.97
CA LYS A 103 -1.36 -7.13 3.83
C LYS A 103 -0.73 -7.66 5.11
N HIS A 104 -1.35 -7.38 6.24
CA HIS A 104 -0.93 -7.93 7.52
C HIS A 104 -1.62 -9.27 7.73
N VAL A 105 -0.84 -10.35 7.73
CA VAL A 105 -1.38 -11.70 7.91
C VAL A 105 -0.52 -12.42 8.94
N LYS A 106 -1.06 -12.59 10.14
CA LYS A 106 -0.35 -13.21 11.25
C LYS A 106 0.14 -14.61 10.90
N LYS A 107 -0.69 -15.38 10.19
CA LYS A 107 -0.38 -16.73 9.73
C LYS A 107 0.90 -16.79 8.88
N TYR A 108 1.20 -15.74 8.12
CA TYR A 108 2.36 -15.68 7.23
C TYR A 108 3.48 -14.79 7.77
N GLY A 109 3.50 -14.55 9.08
CA GLY A 109 4.58 -13.86 9.74
C GLY A 109 4.48 -12.34 9.81
N GLY A 110 3.36 -11.75 9.41
CA GLY A 110 3.14 -10.31 9.51
C GLY A 110 2.82 -9.66 8.17
N PHE A 111 3.61 -8.68 7.74
CA PHE A 111 3.36 -7.97 6.49
C PHE A 111 3.96 -8.72 5.30
N ILE A 112 3.10 -9.02 4.32
CA ILE A 112 3.51 -9.62 3.06
C ILE A 112 2.86 -8.85 1.91
N THR A 113 3.44 -8.93 0.71
CA THR A 113 2.82 -8.31 -0.45
C THR A 113 1.53 -9.05 -0.82
N LEU A 114 0.60 -8.32 -1.45
CA LEU A 114 -0.63 -8.96 -1.93
C LEU A 114 -0.35 -10.05 -2.97
N ASP A 115 0.67 -9.85 -3.80
CA ASP A 115 1.06 -10.87 -4.78
C ASP A 115 1.51 -12.14 -4.09
N GLU A 116 2.34 -12.02 -3.06
CA GLU A 116 2.79 -13.16 -2.27
C GLU A 116 1.64 -13.82 -1.53
N TYR A 117 0.76 -13.01 -0.93
CA TYR A 117 -0.43 -13.51 -0.25
C TYR A 117 -1.30 -14.35 -1.20
N ASN A 118 -1.56 -13.84 -2.41
CA ASN A 118 -2.38 -14.55 -3.39
C ASN A 118 -1.73 -15.86 -3.83
N LYS A 119 -0.40 -15.85 -3.98
CA LYS A 119 0.37 -17.05 -4.29
C LYS A 119 0.24 -18.12 -3.23
N LEU A 120 0.41 -17.74 -1.96
CA LEU A 120 0.29 -18.65 -0.83
C LEU A 120 -1.13 -19.21 -0.70
N ARG A 121 -2.14 -18.38 -0.92
CA ARG A 121 -3.53 -18.81 -0.89
C ARG A 121 -3.83 -19.82 -1.99
N ARG A 122 -3.33 -19.61 -3.19
CA ARG A 122 -3.50 -20.56 -4.29
C ARG A 122 -2.82 -21.89 -4.00
N ALA A 123 -1.61 -21.85 -3.41
CA ALA A 123 -0.89 -23.06 -3.04
C ALA A 123 -1.64 -23.87 -1.98
N GLU A 124 -2.19 -23.21 -0.95
CA GLU A 124 -2.98 -23.85 0.09
C GLU A 124 -4.26 -24.50 -0.49
N LYS A 125 -4.94 -23.80 -1.37
CA LYS A 125 -6.15 -24.28 -2.00
C LYS A 125 -5.86 -25.52 -2.85
N LYS A 126 -4.76 -25.50 -3.59
CA LYS A 126 -4.31 -26.63 -4.40
C LYS A 126 -3.97 -27.85 -3.54
N ALA A 127 -3.26 -27.63 -2.43
CA ALA A 127 -2.91 -28.70 -1.49
C ALA A 127 -4.16 -29.35 -0.88
N LYS A 128 -5.14 -28.53 -0.46
CA LYS A 128 -6.41 -29.03 0.07
C LYS A 128 -7.19 -29.86 -0.96
N ASN A 129 -7.20 -29.42 -2.21
CA ASN A 129 -7.88 -30.15 -3.28
C ASN A 129 -7.21 -31.49 -3.57
N GLN A 130 -5.87 -31.56 -3.47
CA GLN A 130 -5.13 -32.79 -3.64
C GLN A 130 -5.40 -33.78 -2.49
N GLU A 131 -5.49 -33.30 -1.24
CA GLU A 131 -5.86 -34.12 -0.10
C GLU A 131 -7.26 -34.74 -0.25
N LYS A 132 -8.22 -33.97 -0.77
CA LYS A 132 -9.58 -34.45 -1.00
C LYS A 132 -9.66 -35.49 -2.09
N ARG A 133 -8.70 -35.53 -3.01
CA ARG A 133 -8.66 -36.50 -4.11
C ARG A 133 -7.89 -37.77 -3.77
N GLY A 134 -7.11 -37.72 -2.70
CA GLY A 134 -6.28 -38.83 -2.23
C GLY A 134 -7.03 -39.82 -1.31
#